data_7e4a4d169dce9bafd4a9aa4c98b139ce
#
_entry.id   7e4a4d169dce9bafd4a9aa4c98b139ce
#
_cell.length_a   1.000
_cell.length_b   1.000
_cell.length_c   1.000
_cell.angle_alpha   90.00
_cell.angle_beta   90.00
_cell.angle_gamma   90.00
#
_symmetry.space_group_name_H-M   'P 1'
#
loop_
_entity.id
_entity.type
_entity.pdbx_description
1 polymer ?
#
loop_
_entity_poly.entity_id
_entity_poly.type
_entity_poly.pdbx_seq_one_letter_code
_entity_poly.pdbx_strand_id
1 'polypeptide(L)'
;MVGYLLRRLLQAILILFGVSIITFALLYLLPADPVRQIAGRSATAQTVENIRRQLGLDQPFLIQYWRYLINLVQGDLGRSYLQRSEVSELIAARLPATLLLMVGAIVCELALGLTMGLVAALKRGTATDQALMVGSFVGVSAPQFVTGLLLLYVFAVRLHWFPIGGYGTFSHLVLPSLALGILGAGWYSRMMRSSMIDVLRQDFIRTARAKGLPRLTVLLRHALPNAILPVIAMIGIDIGLFMSGIVVVESVFGWPGIGQLAWQAIQRVDIPIIMGVTLVSACAIVIGNLVADLVAPFIDPRIKFQ
;
A
#
# COMPACT_ATOMS: atom_id res chain seq x y z
N MET A 1 13.28 25.07 3.67
CA MET A 1 13.55 23.62 3.74
C MET A 1 13.63 23.09 5.18
N VAL A 2 14.51 23.60 6.04
CA VAL A 2 14.66 23.07 7.42
C VAL A 2 13.34 23.15 8.21
N GLY A 3 12.66 24.29 8.21
CA GLY A 3 11.37 24.44 8.90
C GLY A 3 10.26 23.52 8.38
N TYR A 4 10.24 23.28 7.07
CA TYR A 4 9.31 22.32 6.45
C TYR A 4 9.59 20.89 6.91
N LEU A 5 10.86 20.46 6.87
CA LEU A 5 11.26 19.14 7.34
C LEU A 5 10.95 18.94 8.83
N LEU A 6 11.21 19.95 9.66
CA LEU A 6 10.92 19.90 11.10
C LEU A 6 9.42 19.76 11.37
N ARG A 7 8.59 20.53 10.64
CA ARG A 7 7.12 20.44 10.74
C ARG A 7 6.62 19.06 10.32
N ARG A 8 7.16 18.52 9.23
CA ARG A 8 6.81 17.17 8.74
C ARG A 8 7.24 16.08 9.70
N LEU A 9 8.43 16.19 10.28
CA LEU A 9 8.90 15.23 11.29
C LEU A 9 8.02 15.29 12.55
N LEU A 10 7.63 16.48 13.00
CA LEU A 10 6.70 16.64 14.14
C LEU A 10 5.34 16.01 13.84
N GLN A 11 4.80 16.24 12.63
CA GLN A 11 3.56 15.62 12.18
C GLN A 11 3.67 14.08 12.15
N ALA A 12 4.79 13.56 11.64
CA ALA A 12 5.07 12.13 11.62
C ALA A 12 5.05 11.51 13.04
N ILE A 13 5.75 12.15 13.97
CA ILE A 13 5.79 11.70 15.38
C ILE A 13 4.39 11.73 15.99
N LEU A 14 3.61 12.80 15.78
CA LEU A 14 2.25 12.91 16.30
C LEU A 14 1.32 11.83 15.71
N ILE A 15 1.43 11.56 14.41
CA ILE A 15 0.65 10.50 13.75
C ILE A 15 1.01 9.13 14.33
N LEU A 16 2.30 8.80 14.41
CA LEU A 16 2.74 7.51 14.93
C LEU A 16 2.37 7.32 16.42
N PHE A 17 2.48 8.38 17.20
CA PHE A 17 2.02 8.38 18.59
C PHE A 17 0.51 8.16 18.67
N GLY A 18 -0.30 8.86 17.87
CA GLY A 18 -1.74 8.65 17.80
C GLY A 18 -2.12 7.23 17.38
N VAL A 19 -1.45 6.69 16.35
CA VAL A 19 -1.66 5.31 15.90
C VAL A 19 -1.31 4.32 17.02
N SER A 20 -0.19 4.51 17.72
CA SER A 20 0.23 3.63 18.81
C SER A 20 -0.79 3.62 19.97
N ILE A 21 -1.31 4.78 20.37
CA ILE A 21 -2.36 4.88 21.41
C ILE A 21 -3.64 4.16 20.96
N ILE A 22 -4.13 4.49 19.76
CA ILE A 22 -5.38 3.92 19.26
C ILE A 22 -5.27 2.40 19.13
N THR A 23 -4.18 1.92 18.54
CA THR A 23 -3.96 0.48 18.36
C THR A 23 -3.88 -0.23 19.71
N PHE A 24 -3.11 0.32 20.65
CA PHE A 24 -2.99 -0.25 22.00
C PHE A 24 -4.33 -0.24 22.75
N ALA A 25 -5.07 0.88 22.69
CA ALA A 25 -6.37 1.01 23.35
C ALA A 25 -7.41 0.04 22.76
N LEU A 26 -7.48 -0.08 21.44
CA LEU A 26 -8.39 -1.01 20.77
C LEU A 26 -8.11 -2.47 21.16
N LEU A 27 -6.85 -2.86 21.22
CA LEU A 27 -6.46 -4.22 21.60
C LEU A 27 -6.66 -4.49 23.09
N TYR A 28 -6.47 -3.49 23.94
CA TYR A 28 -6.77 -3.57 25.37
C TYR A 28 -8.27 -3.74 25.65
N LEU A 29 -9.12 -3.12 24.82
CA LEU A 29 -10.59 -3.18 24.95
C LEU A 29 -11.22 -4.40 24.30
N LEU A 30 -10.43 -5.19 23.53
CA LEU A 30 -10.94 -6.41 22.92
C LEU A 30 -11.37 -7.43 24.01
N PRO A 31 -12.56 -8.03 23.86
CA PRO A 31 -13.04 -9.02 24.83
C PRO A 31 -12.28 -10.37 24.75
N ALA A 32 -11.33 -10.50 23.84
CA ALA A 32 -10.50 -11.68 23.69
C ALA A 32 -9.36 -11.66 24.70
N ASP A 33 -9.29 -12.65 25.57
CA ASP A 33 -8.20 -12.81 26.55
C ASP A 33 -7.02 -13.55 25.90
N PRO A 34 -5.93 -12.85 25.54
CA PRO A 34 -4.76 -13.46 24.92
C PRO A 34 -4.09 -14.49 25.83
N VAL A 35 -4.20 -14.31 27.15
CA VAL A 35 -3.61 -15.22 28.13
C VAL A 35 -4.26 -16.61 28.06
N ARG A 36 -5.58 -16.68 27.83
CA ARG A 36 -6.27 -17.96 27.65
C ARG A 36 -5.86 -18.68 26.37
N GLN A 37 -5.52 -17.95 25.33
CA GLN A 37 -5.00 -18.55 24.09
C GLN A 37 -3.61 -19.14 24.26
N ILE A 38 -2.73 -18.43 24.98
CA ILE A 38 -1.37 -18.89 25.30
C ILE A 38 -1.40 -20.10 26.23
N ALA A 39 -2.22 -20.03 27.26
CA ALA A 39 -2.35 -21.07 28.27
C ALA A 39 -3.00 -22.36 27.76
N GLY A 40 -3.85 -22.24 26.73
CA GLY A 40 -4.63 -23.34 26.19
C GLY A 40 -5.93 -23.60 26.95
N ARG A 41 -6.85 -24.37 26.31
CA ARG A 41 -8.21 -24.61 26.84
C ARG A 41 -8.26 -25.38 28.16
N SER A 42 -7.22 -26.14 28.46
CA SER A 42 -7.14 -26.99 29.66
C SER A 42 -6.36 -26.34 30.81
N ALA A 43 -5.91 -25.12 30.66
CA ALA A 43 -5.14 -24.43 31.68
C ALA A 43 -5.97 -24.13 32.94
N THR A 44 -5.36 -24.30 34.10
CA THR A 44 -5.99 -23.96 35.38
C THR A 44 -6.06 -22.44 35.55
N ALA A 45 -6.98 -21.97 36.40
CA ALA A 45 -7.09 -20.55 36.72
C ALA A 45 -5.74 -19.98 37.26
N GLN A 46 -5.02 -20.77 38.04
CA GLN A 46 -3.71 -20.40 38.57
C GLN A 46 -2.66 -20.23 37.46
N THR A 47 -2.65 -21.11 36.44
CA THR A 47 -1.72 -21.01 35.31
C THR A 47 -2.01 -19.75 34.49
N VAL A 48 -3.28 -19.45 34.25
CA VAL A 48 -3.72 -18.24 33.52
C VAL A 48 -3.26 -16.98 34.27
N GLU A 49 -3.47 -16.93 35.58
CA GLU A 49 -3.08 -15.78 36.40
C GLU A 49 -1.54 -15.60 36.45
N ASN A 50 -0.78 -16.68 36.53
CA ASN A 50 0.68 -16.62 36.49
C ASN A 50 1.20 -16.07 35.14
N ILE A 51 0.63 -16.52 34.03
CA ILE A 51 0.97 -16.01 32.70
C ILE A 51 0.59 -14.51 32.57
N ARG A 52 -0.58 -14.13 33.09
CA ARG A 52 -1.03 -12.73 33.10
C ARG A 52 -0.02 -11.82 33.80
N ARG A 53 0.47 -12.23 34.98
CA ARG A 53 1.50 -11.48 35.71
C ARG A 53 2.85 -11.47 35.00
N GLN A 54 3.28 -12.60 34.43
CA GLN A 54 4.52 -12.67 33.68
C GLN A 54 4.55 -11.74 32.48
N LEU A 55 3.42 -11.56 31.80
CA LEU A 55 3.27 -10.66 30.68
C LEU A 55 2.96 -9.21 31.10
N GLY A 56 2.76 -8.97 32.43
CA GLY A 56 2.43 -7.65 32.95
C GLY A 56 1.03 -7.14 32.55
N LEU A 57 0.15 -8.04 32.13
CA LEU A 57 -1.22 -7.75 31.71
C LEU A 57 -2.18 -7.52 32.89
N ASP A 58 -1.70 -7.69 34.12
CA ASP A 58 -2.39 -7.36 35.39
C ASP A 58 -2.22 -5.88 35.77
N GLN A 59 -1.31 -5.17 35.11
CA GLN A 59 -1.00 -3.76 35.43
C GLN A 59 -2.06 -2.81 34.86
N PRO A 60 -2.23 -1.59 35.43
CA PRO A 60 -3.08 -0.56 34.85
C PRO A 60 -2.68 -0.22 33.41
N PHE A 61 -3.68 0.16 32.57
CA PHE A 61 -3.51 0.53 31.15
C PHE A 61 -2.32 1.46 30.89
N LEU A 62 -2.18 2.54 31.67
CA LEU A 62 -1.10 3.51 31.48
C LEU A 62 0.30 2.93 31.70
N ILE A 63 0.45 1.99 32.65
CA ILE A 63 1.73 1.34 32.90
C ILE A 63 2.08 0.39 31.78
N GLN A 64 1.10 -0.38 31.29
CA GLN A 64 1.30 -1.27 30.14
C GLN A 64 1.65 -0.47 28.88
N TYR A 65 0.94 0.62 28.60
CA TYR A 65 1.22 1.49 27.45
C TYR A 65 2.60 2.16 27.56
N TRP A 66 2.99 2.64 28.75
CA TRP A 66 4.31 3.24 28.95
C TRP A 66 5.45 2.26 28.70
N ARG A 67 5.33 1.03 29.19
CA ARG A 67 6.29 -0.05 28.89
C ARG A 67 6.37 -0.34 27.40
N TYR A 68 5.23 -0.42 26.75
CA TYR A 68 5.16 -0.58 25.29
C TYR A 68 5.92 0.52 24.55
N LEU A 69 5.74 1.78 24.93
CA LEU A 69 6.45 2.91 24.33
C LEU A 69 7.97 2.84 24.53
N ILE A 70 8.40 2.47 25.74
CA ILE A 70 9.84 2.31 26.01
C ILE A 70 10.46 1.23 25.14
N ASN A 71 9.82 0.07 25.06
CA ASN A 71 10.27 -1.03 24.22
C ASN A 71 10.31 -0.62 22.73
N LEU A 72 9.29 0.08 22.29
CA LEU A 72 9.21 0.59 20.92
C LEU A 72 10.37 1.53 20.57
N VAL A 73 10.73 2.46 21.45
CA VAL A 73 11.87 3.37 21.26
C VAL A 73 13.19 2.61 21.20
N GLN A 74 13.29 1.47 21.87
CA GLN A 74 14.44 0.56 21.82
C GLN A 74 14.44 -0.36 20.59
N GLY A 75 13.40 -0.27 19.74
CA GLY A 75 13.25 -1.12 18.55
C GLY A 75 12.65 -2.50 18.83
N ASP A 76 12.22 -2.74 20.07
CA ASP A 76 11.56 -3.98 20.46
C ASP A 76 10.05 -3.88 20.17
N LEU A 77 9.59 -4.63 19.16
CA LEU A 77 8.18 -4.77 18.80
C LEU A 77 7.46 -5.86 19.60
N GLY A 78 8.17 -6.48 20.55
CA GLY A 78 7.66 -7.59 21.34
C GLY A 78 7.82 -8.95 20.67
N ARG A 79 7.33 -9.97 21.35
CA ARG A 79 7.41 -11.36 20.91
C ARG A 79 6.02 -11.92 20.66
N SER A 80 5.85 -12.61 19.52
CA SER A 80 4.61 -13.32 19.19
C SER A 80 4.29 -14.34 20.27
N TYR A 81 3.06 -14.32 20.75
CA TYR A 81 2.58 -15.26 21.75
C TYR A 81 2.43 -16.68 21.20
N LEU A 82 2.11 -16.81 19.91
CA LEU A 82 1.85 -18.10 19.26
C LEU A 82 3.08 -18.64 18.53
N GLN A 83 3.80 -17.79 17.81
CA GLN A 83 4.97 -18.22 17.01
C GLN A 83 6.25 -18.25 17.86
N ARG A 84 6.24 -17.63 19.05
CA ARG A 84 7.39 -17.57 19.99
C ARG A 84 8.66 -16.97 19.37
N SER A 85 8.50 -16.17 18.33
CA SER A 85 9.57 -15.46 17.61
C SER A 85 9.43 -13.96 17.81
N GLU A 86 10.52 -13.22 17.65
CA GLU A 86 10.50 -11.76 17.69
C GLU A 86 9.64 -11.20 16.54
N VAL A 87 8.78 -10.23 16.84
CA VAL A 87 7.89 -9.62 15.83
C VAL A 87 8.69 -8.90 14.76
N SER A 88 9.81 -8.27 15.13
CA SER A 88 10.74 -7.63 14.21
C SER A 88 11.29 -8.59 13.15
N GLU A 89 11.67 -9.81 13.55
CA GLU A 89 12.15 -10.84 12.64
C GLU A 89 11.06 -11.32 11.69
N LEU A 90 9.84 -11.55 12.22
CA LEU A 90 8.70 -11.98 11.43
C LEU A 90 8.32 -10.94 10.36
N ILE A 91 8.36 -9.66 10.71
CA ILE A 91 8.10 -8.55 9.76
C ILE A 91 9.24 -8.43 8.76
N ALA A 92 10.51 -8.45 9.21
CA ALA A 92 11.67 -8.33 8.34
C ALA A 92 11.72 -9.45 7.27
N ALA A 93 11.32 -10.67 7.63
CA ALA A 93 11.26 -11.79 6.70
C ALA A 93 10.18 -11.62 5.61
N ARG A 94 9.10 -10.87 5.89
CA ARG A 94 7.94 -10.73 4.97
C ARG A 94 7.88 -9.39 4.25
N LEU A 95 8.49 -8.35 4.80
CA LEU A 95 8.50 -7.01 4.22
C LEU A 95 9.03 -6.97 2.78
N PRO A 96 10.13 -7.66 2.41
CA PRO A 96 10.60 -7.68 1.02
C PRO A 96 9.57 -8.20 0.03
N ALA A 97 8.76 -9.19 0.42
CA ALA A 97 7.72 -9.73 -0.44
C ALA A 97 6.60 -8.69 -0.69
N THR A 98 6.15 -7.99 0.34
CA THR A 98 5.17 -6.89 0.19
C THR A 98 5.73 -5.75 -0.66
N LEU A 99 6.98 -5.34 -0.44
CA LEU A 99 7.62 -4.30 -1.25
C LEU A 99 7.73 -4.71 -2.73
N LEU A 100 8.09 -5.95 -3.01
CA LEU A 100 8.16 -6.48 -4.37
C LEU A 100 6.79 -6.45 -5.05
N LEU A 101 5.73 -6.88 -4.34
CA LEU A 101 4.36 -6.85 -4.85
C LEU A 101 3.88 -5.41 -5.09
N MET A 102 4.18 -4.48 -4.18
CA MET A 102 3.88 -3.06 -4.33
C MET A 102 4.52 -2.49 -5.60
N VAL A 103 5.81 -2.73 -5.82
CA VAL A 103 6.51 -2.28 -7.03
C VAL A 103 5.89 -2.90 -8.28
N GLY A 104 5.60 -4.19 -8.27
CA GLY A 104 4.93 -4.88 -9.36
C GLY A 104 3.55 -4.29 -9.68
N ALA A 105 2.75 -4.00 -8.65
CA ALA A 105 1.44 -3.36 -8.79
C ALA A 105 1.55 -1.96 -9.40
N ILE A 106 2.44 -1.11 -8.89
CA ILE A 106 2.67 0.25 -9.41
C ILE A 106 3.11 0.20 -10.87
N VAL A 107 4.00 -0.71 -11.24
CA VAL A 107 4.42 -0.88 -12.64
C VAL A 107 3.24 -1.27 -13.53
N CYS A 108 2.39 -2.21 -13.08
CA CYS A 108 1.19 -2.60 -13.82
C CYS A 108 0.17 -1.44 -13.95
N GLU A 109 -0.08 -0.70 -12.87
CA GLU A 109 -0.96 0.46 -12.86
C GLU A 109 -0.51 1.53 -13.84
N LEU A 110 0.78 1.87 -13.80
CA LEU A 110 1.36 2.86 -14.69
C LEU A 110 1.34 2.37 -16.15
N ALA A 111 1.75 1.14 -16.41
CA ALA A 111 1.77 0.59 -17.76
C ALA A 111 0.38 0.58 -18.39
N LEU A 112 -0.63 0.12 -17.67
CA LEU A 112 -2.01 0.06 -18.14
C LEU A 112 -2.66 1.45 -18.13
N GLY A 113 -2.56 2.18 -17.02
CA GLY A 113 -3.25 3.45 -16.83
C GLY A 113 -2.73 4.55 -17.76
N LEU A 114 -1.40 4.69 -17.90
CA LEU A 114 -0.82 5.70 -18.80
C LEU A 114 -1.15 5.39 -20.25
N THR A 115 -1.03 4.15 -20.69
CA THR A 115 -1.34 3.76 -22.07
C THR A 115 -2.81 3.97 -22.40
N MET A 116 -3.72 3.51 -21.53
CA MET A 116 -5.16 3.69 -21.71
C MET A 116 -5.54 5.17 -21.69
N GLY A 117 -5.05 5.95 -20.73
CA GLY A 117 -5.34 7.38 -20.61
C GLY A 117 -4.80 8.20 -21.77
N LEU A 118 -3.57 7.91 -22.24
CA LEU A 118 -2.98 8.56 -23.39
C LEU A 118 -3.79 8.27 -24.68
N VAL A 119 -4.11 7.00 -24.94
CA VAL A 119 -4.90 6.62 -26.13
C VAL A 119 -6.28 7.24 -26.07
N ALA A 120 -6.94 7.24 -24.92
CA ALA A 120 -8.24 7.87 -24.72
C ALA A 120 -8.20 9.39 -24.98
N ALA A 121 -7.16 10.08 -24.49
CA ALA A 121 -6.98 11.52 -24.73
C ALA A 121 -6.77 11.86 -26.21
N LEU A 122 -5.93 11.08 -26.91
CA LEU A 122 -5.64 11.27 -28.32
C LEU A 122 -6.83 10.96 -29.23
N LYS A 123 -7.69 10.01 -28.81
CA LYS A 123 -8.92 9.64 -29.52
C LYS A 123 -10.18 10.20 -28.85
N ARG A 124 -10.07 11.36 -28.22
CA ARG A 124 -11.15 12.01 -27.49
C ARG A 124 -12.44 12.10 -28.32
N GLY A 125 -13.57 11.70 -27.70
CA GLY A 125 -14.90 11.74 -28.31
C GLY A 125 -15.21 10.58 -29.26
N THR A 126 -14.31 9.63 -29.46
CA THR A 126 -14.53 8.44 -30.28
C THR A 126 -15.01 7.26 -29.43
N ALA A 127 -15.51 6.20 -30.10
CA ALA A 127 -15.88 4.94 -29.44
C ALA A 127 -14.71 4.30 -28.67
N THR A 128 -13.47 4.48 -29.16
CA THR A 128 -12.26 4.00 -28.43
C THR A 128 -12.10 4.70 -27.10
N ASP A 129 -12.27 6.03 -27.06
CA ASP A 129 -12.22 6.82 -25.81
C ASP A 129 -13.27 6.32 -24.81
N GLN A 130 -14.51 6.18 -25.27
CA GLN A 130 -15.62 5.69 -24.46
C GLN A 130 -15.36 4.27 -23.92
N ALA A 131 -14.92 3.34 -24.78
CA ALA A 131 -14.63 1.97 -24.39
C ALA A 131 -13.52 1.89 -23.32
N LEU A 132 -12.42 2.66 -23.49
CA LEU A 132 -11.35 2.72 -22.50
C LEU A 132 -11.81 3.31 -21.16
N MET A 133 -12.66 4.34 -21.19
CA MET A 133 -13.21 4.93 -19.96
C MET A 133 -14.19 3.98 -19.26
N VAL A 134 -15.06 3.30 -20.00
CA VAL A 134 -15.94 2.26 -19.44
C VAL A 134 -15.10 1.14 -18.82
N GLY A 135 -14.07 0.64 -19.52
CA GLY A 135 -13.14 -0.35 -18.98
C GLY A 135 -12.46 0.11 -17.70
N SER A 136 -12.03 1.38 -17.64
CA SER A 136 -11.46 2.00 -16.44
C SER A 136 -12.44 2.02 -15.26
N PHE A 137 -13.72 2.33 -15.51
CA PHE A 137 -14.74 2.30 -14.47
C PHE A 137 -15.02 0.88 -13.97
N VAL A 138 -15.10 -0.09 -14.87
CA VAL A 138 -15.27 -1.50 -14.51
C VAL A 138 -14.10 -1.98 -13.65
N GLY A 139 -12.85 -1.67 -14.05
CA GLY A 139 -11.65 -2.04 -13.31
C GLY A 139 -11.65 -1.48 -11.87
N VAL A 140 -12.01 -0.21 -11.69
CA VAL A 140 -12.09 0.43 -10.36
C VAL A 140 -13.24 -0.11 -9.52
N SER A 141 -14.36 -0.47 -10.14
CA SER A 141 -15.56 -0.94 -9.43
C SER A 141 -15.48 -2.41 -9.02
N ALA A 142 -14.60 -3.17 -9.64
CA ALA A 142 -14.45 -4.60 -9.33
C ALA A 142 -13.75 -4.81 -7.99
N PRO A 143 -14.33 -5.60 -7.06
CA PRO A 143 -13.64 -5.95 -5.82
C PRO A 143 -12.31 -6.68 -6.10
N GLN A 144 -11.24 -6.30 -5.44
CA GLN A 144 -9.88 -6.85 -5.66
C GLN A 144 -9.82 -8.39 -5.60
N PHE A 145 -10.54 -8.98 -4.65
CA PHE A 145 -10.55 -10.45 -4.51
C PHE A 145 -11.26 -11.13 -5.69
N VAL A 146 -12.29 -10.51 -6.25
CA VAL A 146 -12.99 -11.05 -7.44
C VAL A 146 -12.06 -11.02 -8.64
N THR A 147 -11.40 -9.87 -8.87
CA THR A 147 -10.41 -9.73 -9.95
C THR A 147 -9.28 -10.75 -9.78
N GLY A 148 -8.75 -10.90 -8.55
CA GLY A 148 -7.72 -11.88 -8.24
C GLY A 148 -8.16 -13.33 -8.53
N LEU A 149 -9.35 -13.72 -8.07
CA LEU A 149 -9.89 -15.07 -8.31
C LEU A 149 -10.18 -15.33 -9.80
N LEU A 150 -10.68 -14.33 -10.53
CA LEU A 150 -10.89 -14.46 -11.97
C LEU A 150 -9.57 -14.64 -12.73
N LEU A 151 -8.55 -13.85 -12.40
CA LEU A 151 -7.22 -14.00 -12.98
C LEU A 151 -6.62 -15.39 -12.67
N LEU A 152 -6.73 -15.86 -11.43
CA LEU A 152 -6.31 -17.20 -11.05
C LEU A 152 -7.03 -18.27 -11.85
N TYR A 153 -8.36 -18.19 -11.91
CA TYR A 153 -9.17 -19.17 -12.62
C TYR A 153 -8.81 -19.24 -14.11
N VAL A 154 -8.71 -18.09 -14.76
CA VAL A 154 -8.44 -18.05 -16.20
C VAL A 154 -6.98 -18.45 -16.50
N PHE A 155 -6.01 -17.77 -15.86
CA PHE A 155 -4.61 -17.86 -16.27
C PHE A 155 -3.84 -18.97 -15.56
N ALA A 156 -4.20 -19.33 -14.34
CA ALA A 156 -3.52 -20.40 -13.63
C ALA A 156 -4.24 -21.75 -13.77
N VAL A 157 -5.58 -21.78 -13.62
CA VAL A 157 -6.33 -23.06 -13.62
C VAL A 157 -6.70 -23.49 -15.04
N ARG A 158 -7.19 -22.58 -15.90
CA ARG A 158 -7.63 -22.97 -17.27
C ARG A 158 -6.51 -22.99 -18.28
N LEU A 159 -5.68 -21.95 -18.30
CA LEU A 159 -4.61 -21.80 -19.28
C LEU A 159 -3.27 -22.37 -18.82
N HIS A 160 -3.08 -22.60 -17.53
CA HIS A 160 -1.81 -23.10 -16.93
C HIS A 160 -0.58 -22.25 -17.28
N TRP A 161 -0.78 -20.94 -17.51
CA TRP A 161 0.32 -20.03 -17.86
C TRP A 161 1.11 -19.55 -16.64
N PHE A 162 0.44 -19.46 -15.50
CA PHE A 162 1.03 -18.96 -14.25
C PHE A 162 0.72 -19.92 -13.09
N PRO A 163 1.51 -19.90 -12.02
CA PRO A 163 1.25 -20.68 -10.82
C PRO A 163 -0.02 -20.17 -10.09
N ILE A 164 -0.70 -21.09 -9.40
CA ILE A 164 -1.93 -20.77 -8.64
C ILE A 164 -1.64 -19.84 -7.46
N GLY A 165 -0.43 -19.91 -6.88
CA GLY A 165 -0.04 -19.07 -5.76
C GLY A 165 1.37 -19.39 -5.29
N GLY A 166 1.83 -18.69 -4.26
CA GLY A 166 3.16 -18.84 -3.71
C GLY A 166 4.08 -17.67 -4.03
N TYR A 167 5.39 -17.87 -3.82
CA TYR A 167 6.43 -16.86 -3.91
C TYR A 167 7.72 -17.46 -4.45
N GLY A 168 8.62 -16.65 -4.99
CA GLY A 168 9.99 -17.07 -5.31
C GLY A 168 10.41 -16.93 -6.78
N THR A 169 9.46 -16.80 -7.72
CA THR A 169 9.79 -16.55 -9.13
C THR A 169 8.98 -15.37 -9.69
N PHE A 170 9.45 -14.80 -10.79
CA PHE A 170 8.73 -13.71 -11.46
C PHE A 170 7.30 -14.09 -11.86
N SER A 171 7.08 -15.36 -12.26
CA SER A 171 5.73 -15.82 -12.64
C SER A 171 4.72 -15.78 -11.49
N HIS A 172 5.16 -15.93 -10.23
CA HIS A 172 4.30 -15.76 -9.06
C HIS A 172 3.87 -14.30 -8.83
N LEU A 173 4.69 -13.33 -9.27
CA LEU A 173 4.44 -11.90 -9.11
C LEU A 173 3.38 -11.37 -10.10
N VAL A 174 3.26 -11.96 -11.28
CA VAL A 174 2.48 -11.39 -12.40
C VAL A 174 0.99 -11.25 -12.06
N LEU A 175 0.34 -12.32 -11.65
CA LEU A 175 -1.11 -12.30 -11.39
C LEU A 175 -1.50 -11.42 -10.19
N PRO A 176 -0.81 -11.47 -9.02
CA PRO A 176 -1.07 -10.55 -7.92
C PRO A 176 -0.88 -9.08 -8.30
N SER A 177 0.21 -8.77 -9.04
CA SER A 177 0.47 -7.41 -9.52
C SER A 177 -0.58 -6.93 -10.51
N LEU A 178 -1.07 -7.78 -11.40
CA LEU A 178 -2.17 -7.46 -12.31
C LEU A 178 -3.49 -7.24 -11.57
N ALA A 179 -3.78 -8.05 -10.54
CA ALA A 179 -5.01 -7.90 -9.76
C ALA A 179 -5.09 -6.53 -9.08
N LEU A 180 -3.97 -6.05 -8.52
CA LEU A 180 -3.85 -4.70 -7.98
C LEU A 180 -3.80 -3.64 -9.08
N GLY A 181 -2.99 -3.91 -10.11
CA GLY A 181 -2.73 -2.99 -11.22
C GLY A 181 -3.98 -2.63 -12.03
N ILE A 182 -4.91 -3.55 -12.25
CA ILE A 182 -6.17 -3.30 -12.95
C ILE A 182 -7.02 -2.26 -12.20
N LEU A 183 -7.09 -2.37 -10.88
CA LEU A 183 -7.82 -1.42 -10.05
C LEU A 183 -7.22 -0.01 -10.18
N GLY A 184 -5.91 0.12 -9.93
CA GLY A 184 -5.22 1.40 -9.98
C GLY A 184 -5.20 1.99 -11.38
N ALA A 185 -5.00 1.17 -12.43
CA ALA A 185 -5.00 1.61 -13.81
C ALA A 185 -6.25 2.41 -14.20
N GLY A 186 -7.40 2.11 -13.58
CA GLY A 186 -8.62 2.87 -13.79
C GLY A 186 -8.54 4.31 -13.26
N TRP A 187 -7.85 4.54 -12.13
CA TRP A 187 -7.60 5.88 -11.61
C TRP A 187 -6.55 6.62 -12.46
N TYR A 188 -5.44 5.97 -12.75
CA TYR A 188 -4.35 6.52 -13.55
C TYR A 188 -4.78 6.88 -14.97
N SER A 189 -5.61 6.05 -15.62
CA SER A 189 -6.08 6.32 -16.97
C SER A 189 -6.95 7.58 -17.04
N ARG A 190 -7.82 7.78 -16.08
CA ARG A 190 -8.67 8.99 -16.02
C ARG A 190 -7.85 10.24 -15.75
N MET A 191 -6.92 10.18 -14.81
CA MET A 191 -6.02 11.28 -14.51
C MET A 191 -5.16 11.65 -15.72
N MET A 192 -4.52 10.65 -16.33
CA MET A 192 -3.69 10.85 -17.53
C MET A 192 -4.49 11.41 -18.70
N ARG A 193 -5.71 10.91 -18.93
CA ARG A 193 -6.60 11.42 -19.97
C ARG A 193 -6.96 12.89 -19.74
N SER A 194 -7.39 13.24 -18.53
CA SER A 194 -7.74 14.63 -18.19
C SER A 194 -6.56 15.56 -18.37
N SER A 195 -5.44 15.25 -17.74
CA SER A 195 -4.23 16.04 -17.79
C SER A 195 -3.70 16.21 -19.22
N MET A 196 -3.70 15.13 -20.02
CA MET A 196 -3.27 15.21 -21.43
C MET A 196 -4.18 16.12 -22.27
N ILE A 197 -5.50 16.05 -22.07
CA ILE A 197 -6.44 16.93 -22.79
C ILE A 197 -6.18 18.40 -22.44
N ASP A 198 -5.93 18.70 -21.15
CA ASP A 198 -5.67 20.07 -20.71
C ASP A 198 -4.34 20.61 -21.25
N VAL A 199 -3.29 19.79 -21.20
CA VAL A 199 -1.98 20.14 -21.74
C VAL A 199 -2.02 20.37 -23.25
N LEU A 200 -2.72 19.52 -24.00
CA LEU A 200 -2.84 19.63 -25.47
C LEU A 200 -3.51 20.93 -25.94
N ARG A 201 -4.23 21.65 -25.06
CA ARG A 201 -4.89 22.94 -25.32
C ARG A 201 -4.02 24.16 -25.01
N GLN A 202 -2.88 23.98 -24.34
CA GLN A 202 -1.99 25.05 -23.92
C GLN A 202 -1.31 25.74 -25.11
N ASP A 203 -0.96 27.03 -24.94
CA ASP A 203 -0.39 27.84 -26.01
C ASP A 203 1.00 27.39 -26.46
N PHE A 204 1.80 26.80 -25.54
CA PHE A 204 3.10 26.25 -25.93
C PHE A 204 2.99 25.06 -26.90
N ILE A 205 1.91 24.27 -26.79
CA ILE A 205 1.62 23.21 -27.76
C ILE A 205 1.19 23.78 -29.10
N ARG A 206 0.39 24.86 -29.11
CA ARG A 206 0.05 25.56 -30.34
C ARG A 206 1.30 26.13 -31.03
N THR A 207 2.20 26.74 -30.27
CA THR A 207 3.47 27.25 -30.75
C THR A 207 4.35 26.13 -31.31
N ALA A 208 4.44 24.98 -30.63
CA ALA A 208 5.22 23.85 -31.13
C ALA A 208 4.69 23.33 -32.48
N ARG A 209 3.35 23.26 -32.63
CA ARG A 209 2.70 22.88 -33.90
C ARG A 209 2.95 23.94 -34.99
N ALA A 210 2.87 25.23 -34.65
CA ALA A 210 3.12 26.33 -35.60
C ALA A 210 4.56 26.34 -36.13
N LYS A 211 5.51 25.85 -35.32
CA LYS A 211 6.92 25.62 -35.74
C LYS A 211 7.10 24.41 -36.66
N GLY A 212 6.05 23.71 -37.04
CA GLY A 212 6.12 22.57 -37.96
C GLY A 212 6.63 21.27 -37.33
N LEU A 213 6.69 21.16 -35.98
CA LEU A 213 7.16 19.94 -35.35
C LEU A 213 6.21 18.74 -35.60
N PRO A 214 6.75 17.54 -35.86
CA PRO A 214 5.95 16.33 -36.05
C PRO A 214 5.05 16.05 -34.85
N ARG A 215 3.86 15.48 -35.09
CA ARG A 215 2.86 15.18 -34.05
C ARG A 215 3.43 14.35 -32.89
N LEU A 216 4.25 13.36 -33.21
CA LEU A 216 4.87 12.48 -32.20
C LEU A 216 5.88 13.25 -31.31
N THR A 217 6.66 14.15 -31.92
CA THR A 217 7.58 15.03 -31.17
C THR A 217 6.85 15.98 -30.24
N VAL A 218 5.75 16.59 -30.72
CA VAL A 218 4.90 17.45 -29.87
C VAL A 218 4.31 16.64 -28.71
N LEU A 219 3.86 15.41 -28.97
CA LEU A 219 3.27 14.55 -27.96
C LEU A 219 4.30 14.12 -26.91
N LEU A 220 5.41 13.48 -27.35
CA LEU A 220 6.37 12.85 -26.42
C LEU A 220 7.27 13.84 -25.71
N ARG A 221 7.68 14.93 -26.41
CA ARG A 221 8.68 15.87 -25.90
C ARG A 221 8.07 17.12 -25.26
N HIS A 222 6.85 17.49 -25.64
CA HIS A 222 6.20 18.71 -25.13
C HIS A 222 4.95 18.42 -24.28
N ALA A 223 4.06 17.51 -24.72
CA ALA A 223 2.82 17.28 -24.01
C ALA A 223 2.98 16.28 -22.85
N LEU A 224 3.52 15.08 -23.11
CA LEU A 224 3.62 14.01 -22.14
C LEU A 224 4.38 14.39 -20.86
N PRO A 225 5.54 15.06 -20.90
CA PRO A 225 6.27 15.43 -19.67
C PRO A 225 5.48 16.35 -18.75
N ASN A 226 4.61 17.19 -19.30
CA ASN A 226 3.75 18.07 -18.52
C ASN A 226 2.47 17.36 -18.05
N ALA A 227 1.92 16.48 -18.87
CA ALA A 227 0.70 15.75 -18.54
C ALA A 227 0.91 14.65 -17.47
N ILE A 228 2.14 14.13 -17.32
CA ILE A 228 2.44 13.07 -16.36
C ILE A 228 2.61 13.60 -14.92
N LEU A 229 2.81 14.89 -14.72
CA LEU A 229 3.08 15.48 -13.40
C LEU A 229 2.02 15.09 -12.33
N PRO A 230 0.70 15.22 -12.56
CA PRO A 230 -0.31 14.80 -11.58
C PRO A 230 -0.29 13.29 -11.33
N VAL A 231 0.08 12.49 -12.33
CA VAL A 231 0.17 11.02 -12.23
C VAL A 231 1.31 10.63 -11.27
N ILE A 232 2.46 11.30 -11.36
CA ILE A 232 3.59 11.02 -10.46
C ILE A 232 3.22 11.33 -9.00
N ALA A 233 2.44 12.39 -8.76
CA ALA A 233 1.95 12.70 -7.42
C ALA A 233 1.06 11.58 -6.84
N MET A 234 0.30 10.86 -7.68
CA MET A 234 -0.53 9.73 -7.25
C MET A 234 0.30 8.54 -6.76
N ILE A 235 1.50 8.30 -7.34
CA ILE A 235 2.38 7.19 -6.91
C ILE A 235 2.70 7.28 -5.41
N GLY A 236 2.90 8.48 -4.88
CA GLY A 236 3.15 8.68 -3.45
C GLY A 236 1.98 8.23 -2.57
N ILE A 237 0.75 8.45 -3.04
CA ILE A 237 -0.47 8.00 -2.34
C ILE A 237 -0.56 6.46 -2.39
N ASP A 238 -0.24 5.85 -3.54
CA ASP A 238 -0.31 4.39 -3.71
C ASP A 238 0.73 3.65 -2.85
N ILE A 239 1.93 4.20 -2.69
CA ILE A 239 2.92 3.64 -1.75
C ILE A 239 2.31 3.52 -0.35
N GLY A 240 1.66 4.59 0.14
CA GLY A 240 0.97 4.57 1.42
C GLY A 240 -0.18 3.54 1.45
N LEU A 241 -1.01 3.53 0.42
CA LEU A 241 -2.16 2.63 0.31
C LEU A 241 -1.72 1.16 0.29
N PHE A 242 -0.74 0.80 -0.51
CA PHE A 242 -0.24 -0.56 -0.62
C PHE A 242 0.46 -1.04 0.64
N MET A 243 1.15 -0.18 1.35
CA MET A 243 1.75 -0.54 2.63
C MET A 243 0.72 -0.79 3.73
N SER A 244 -0.50 -0.23 3.61
CA SER A 244 -1.56 -0.42 4.61
C SER A 244 -2.46 -1.63 4.34
N GLY A 245 -2.51 -2.17 3.10
CA GLY A 245 -3.64 -3.06 2.83
C GLY A 245 -3.61 -3.99 1.62
N ILE A 246 -2.47 -4.53 1.20
CA ILE A 246 -2.45 -5.58 0.17
C ILE A 246 -2.93 -6.95 0.73
N VAL A 247 -3.45 -6.98 1.96
CA VAL A 247 -3.85 -8.17 2.72
C VAL A 247 -4.69 -9.14 1.90
N VAL A 248 -5.69 -8.61 1.17
CA VAL A 248 -6.63 -9.42 0.41
C VAL A 248 -5.93 -10.15 -0.74
N VAL A 249 -5.10 -9.43 -1.50
CA VAL A 249 -4.38 -10.01 -2.64
C VAL A 249 -3.29 -10.97 -2.15
N GLU A 250 -2.54 -10.61 -1.10
CA GLU A 250 -1.56 -11.51 -0.48
C GLU A 250 -2.21 -12.83 -0.02
N SER A 251 -3.43 -12.76 0.56
CA SER A 251 -4.15 -13.94 1.02
C SER A 251 -4.68 -14.79 -0.14
N VAL A 252 -5.25 -14.16 -1.19
CA VAL A 252 -5.80 -14.87 -2.36
C VAL A 252 -4.71 -15.63 -3.11
N PHE A 253 -3.51 -15.03 -3.24
CA PHE A 253 -2.41 -15.63 -3.99
C PHE A 253 -1.41 -16.40 -3.11
N GLY A 254 -1.66 -16.51 -1.79
CA GLY A 254 -0.70 -17.15 -0.87
C GLY A 254 0.65 -16.45 -0.83
N TRP A 255 0.67 -15.14 -1.06
CA TRP A 255 1.87 -14.32 -1.09
C TRP A 255 2.33 -13.99 0.34
N PRO A 256 3.58 -14.30 0.74
CA PRO A 256 4.01 -14.23 2.13
C PRO A 256 4.39 -12.79 2.55
N GLY A 257 3.44 -11.88 2.48
CA GLY A 257 3.63 -10.47 2.84
C GLY A 257 3.25 -10.14 4.28
N ILE A 258 3.47 -8.86 4.66
CA ILE A 258 3.14 -8.34 6.00
C ILE A 258 1.63 -8.24 6.22
N GLY A 259 0.84 -7.99 5.18
CA GLY A 259 -0.60 -7.99 5.26
C GLY A 259 -1.18 -9.37 5.57
N GLN A 260 -0.65 -10.43 4.93
CA GLN A 260 -1.01 -11.81 5.27
C GLN A 260 -0.61 -12.15 6.71
N LEU A 261 0.56 -11.68 7.18
CA LEU A 261 0.98 -11.84 8.57
C LEU A 261 -0.01 -11.19 9.53
N ALA A 262 -0.43 -9.94 9.24
CA ALA A 262 -1.44 -9.24 10.03
C ALA A 262 -2.77 -10.00 10.07
N TRP A 263 -3.24 -10.48 8.92
CA TRP A 263 -4.48 -11.23 8.83
C TRP A 263 -4.46 -12.51 9.67
N GLN A 264 -3.37 -13.28 9.58
CA GLN A 264 -3.18 -14.49 10.39
C GLN A 264 -3.14 -14.17 11.89
N ALA A 265 -2.49 -13.05 12.26
CA ALA A 265 -2.41 -12.58 13.64
C ALA A 265 -3.78 -12.14 14.18
N ILE A 266 -4.58 -11.45 13.37
CA ILE A 266 -5.95 -11.06 13.74
C ILE A 266 -6.83 -12.29 14.01
N GLN A 267 -6.80 -13.27 13.10
CA GLN A 267 -7.58 -14.52 13.28
C GLN A 267 -7.19 -15.30 14.53
N ARG A 268 -5.94 -15.18 14.95
CA ARG A 268 -5.38 -15.90 16.12
C ARG A 268 -5.24 -15.02 17.35
N VAL A 269 -5.63 -13.75 17.27
CA VAL A 269 -5.51 -12.74 18.33
C VAL A 269 -4.06 -12.63 18.87
N ASP A 270 -3.07 -12.70 17.97
CA ASP A 270 -1.67 -12.48 18.31
C ASP A 270 -1.38 -10.99 18.38
N ILE A 271 -1.63 -10.41 19.55
CA ILE A 271 -1.58 -8.96 19.80
C ILE A 271 -0.24 -8.34 19.43
N PRO A 272 0.94 -8.89 19.81
CA PRO A 272 2.21 -8.29 19.45
C PRO A 272 2.42 -8.15 17.93
N ILE A 273 2.05 -9.16 17.16
CA ILE A 273 2.15 -9.08 15.68
C ILE A 273 1.20 -8.01 15.14
N ILE A 274 -0.05 -7.95 15.61
CA ILE A 274 -1.02 -6.94 15.15
C ILE A 274 -0.47 -5.54 15.40
N MET A 275 0.03 -5.27 16.61
CA MET A 275 0.61 -3.98 16.98
C MET A 275 1.84 -3.65 16.13
N GLY A 276 2.77 -4.59 16.00
CA GLY A 276 4.00 -4.42 15.24
C GLY A 276 3.73 -4.14 13.77
N VAL A 277 2.88 -4.93 13.11
CA VAL A 277 2.53 -4.72 11.70
C VAL A 277 1.80 -3.41 11.49
N THR A 278 0.84 -3.06 12.35
CA THR A 278 0.12 -1.78 12.24
C THR A 278 1.08 -0.59 12.34
N LEU A 279 2.01 -0.64 13.28
CA LEU A 279 2.98 0.43 13.46
C LEU A 279 3.96 0.54 12.29
N VAL A 280 4.50 -0.59 11.81
CA VAL A 280 5.39 -0.63 10.64
C VAL A 280 4.67 -0.13 9.39
N SER A 281 3.41 -0.50 9.19
CA SER A 281 2.60 0.03 8.10
C SER A 281 2.39 1.53 8.22
N ALA A 282 2.08 2.04 9.42
CA ALA A 282 1.95 3.48 9.67
C ALA A 282 3.27 4.23 9.40
N CYS A 283 4.41 3.69 9.84
CA CYS A 283 5.72 4.24 9.53
C CYS A 283 5.97 4.28 8.02
N ALA A 284 5.65 3.20 7.31
CA ALA A 284 5.83 3.13 5.86
C ALA A 284 4.96 4.14 5.12
N ILE A 285 3.70 4.35 5.55
CA ILE A 285 2.81 5.38 5.01
C ILE A 285 3.41 6.79 5.22
N VAL A 286 3.86 7.07 6.43
CA VAL A 286 4.46 8.37 6.78
C VAL A 286 5.72 8.62 5.96
N ILE A 287 6.59 7.62 5.82
CA ILE A 287 7.81 7.70 5.00
C ILE A 287 7.45 7.85 3.51
N GLY A 288 6.49 7.09 3.00
CA GLY A 288 6.02 7.18 1.63
C GLY A 288 5.49 8.58 1.28
N ASN A 289 4.66 9.15 2.15
CA ASN A 289 4.16 10.51 2.00
C ASN A 289 5.28 11.55 2.08
N LEU A 290 6.23 11.39 3.00
CA LEU A 290 7.38 12.29 3.10
C LEU A 290 8.24 12.25 1.83
N VAL A 291 8.50 11.06 1.29
CA VAL A 291 9.22 10.89 0.01
C VAL A 291 8.46 11.56 -1.14
N ALA A 292 7.15 11.35 -1.23
CA ALA A 292 6.31 11.99 -2.25
C ALA A 292 6.36 13.52 -2.16
N ASP A 293 6.25 14.07 -0.95
CA ASP A 293 6.31 15.51 -0.70
C ASP A 293 7.69 16.11 -1.01
N LEU A 294 8.77 15.35 -0.78
CA LEU A 294 10.13 15.79 -1.11
C LEU A 294 10.42 15.72 -2.62
N VAL A 295 9.85 14.72 -3.30
CA VAL A 295 10.03 14.54 -4.75
C VAL A 295 9.18 15.52 -5.58
N ALA A 296 7.98 15.88 -5.07
CA ALA A 296 7.06 16.75 -5.78
C ALA A 296 7.68 18.08 -6.30
N PRO A 297 8.47 18.85 -5.54
CA PRO A 297 9.11 20.10 -6.03
C PRO A 297 10.21 19.88 -7.08
N PHE A 298 10.85 18.69 -7.11
CA PHE A 298 11.82 18.37 -8.17
C PHE A 298 11.12 18.09 -9.50
N ILE A 299 9.86 17.64 -9.44
CA ILE A 299 9.05 17.32 -10.61
C ILE A 299 8.32 18.57 -11.11
N ASP A 300 7.74 19.36 -10.21
CA ASP A 300 7.10 20.64 -10.52
C ASP A 300 7.76 21.78 -9.70
N PRO A 301 8.67 22.57 -10.32
CA PRO A 301 9.33 23.69 -9.66
C PRO A 301 8.38 24.80 -9.18
N ARG A 302 7.10 24.75 -9.56
CA ARG A 302 6.08 25.70 -9.10
C ARG A 302 5.58 25.40 -7.69
N ILE A 303 5.78 24.17 -7.21
CA ILE A 303 5.47 23.77 -5.85
C ILE A 303 6.59 24.29 -4.95
N LYS A 304 6.30 25.32 -4.16
CA LYS A 304 7.23 25.85 -3.16
C LYS A 304 7.06 25.10 -1.84
N PHE A 305 8.17 24.80 -1.18
CA PHE A 305 8.16 24.34 0.21
C PHE A 305 7.56 25.44 1.10
N GLN A 306 6.27 25.34 1.43
CA GLN A 306 5.58 26.23 2.37
C GLN A 306 5.55 25.64 3.78
#